data_765888fa74f9b1786f5268a0e3776e5c
#
_entry.id   765888fa74f9b1786f5268a0e3776e5c
#
_cell.length_a   1.000
_cell.length_b   1.000
_cell.length_c   1.000
_cell.angle_alpha   90.00
_cell.angle_beta   90.00
_cell.angle_gamma   90.00
#
_symmetry.space_group_name_H-M   'P 1'
#
loop_
_entity.id
_entity.type
_entity.pdbx_description
1 polymer ?
#
loop_
_entity_poly.entity_id
_entity_poly.type
_entity_poly.pdbx_seq_one_letter_code
_entity_poly.pdbx_strand_id
1 'polypeptide(L)'
;DVYKRQLQYGGLPESLLYKAKREYISGVYQKVLLGDIITRNSIRNDYAVKILIKKIAESVRSEISYSKLQKTLRAVNVSLAKDTIADYIRYAEDAYLLFHLQNYYANLVEKESYPKFYFSDNGIVSLFLDRKESVQLENMVAVALTRAYPDDVYYLKSAKTGIDIDFYVPSIGLAVQAAYSIAGDAREREVGNLKKLAQNSQGAARLIIVTYEEEETIIEDGVTIEAVPLYKFLLELENGKYGTAY
;
A
#
# COMPACT_ATOMS: atom_id res chain seq x y z
N ASP A 1 -17.85 2.75 15.39
CA ASP A 1 -16.44 2.63 15.10
C ASP A 1 -16.17 2.79 13.59
N VAL A 2 -15.93 4.05 13.18
CA VAL A 2 -15.81 4.45 11.75
C VAL A 2 -14.58 3.80 11.12
N TYR A 3 -13.45 3.80 11.81
CA TYR A 3 -12.16 3.33 11.26
C TYR A 3 -12.09 1.80 11.10
N LYS A 4 -12.67 1.04 12.04
CA LYS A 4 -12.81 -0.42 11.91
C LYS A 4 -13.61 -0.78 10.66
N ARG A 5 -14.68 -0.03 10.41
CA ARG A 5 -15.49 -0.22 9.23
C ARG A 5 -14.72 0.16 7.96
N GLN A 6 -14.01 1.29 7.96
CA GLN A 6 -13.20 1.72 6.80
C GLN A 6 -12.07 0.73 6.50
N LEU A 7 -11.45 0.16 7.54
CA LEU A 7 -10.44 -0.87 7.37
C LEU A 7 -10.98 -2.08 6.58
N GLN A 8 -12.20 -2.52 6.89
CA GLN A 8 -12.82 -3.70 6.28
C GLN A 8 -13.58 -3.41 4.97
N TYR A 9 -14.32 -2.30 4.93
CA TYR A 9 -15.26 -1.99 3.84
C TYR A 9 -14.85 -0.78 3.00
N GLY A 10 -13.70 -0.19 3.28
CA GLY A 10 -13.19 0.96 2.57
C GLY A 10 -13.87 2.29 2.91
N GLY A 11 -13.51 3.31 2.12
CA GLY A 11 -13.95 4.70 2.30
C GLY A 11 -15.01 5.17 1.30
N LEU A 12 -15.62 4.27 0.51
CA LEU A 12 -16.69 4.65 -0.45
C LEU A 12 -17.92 5.15 0.31
N PRO A 13 -18.31 6.45 0.18
CA PRO A 13 -19.38 7.04 0.99
C PRO A 13 -20.71 6.32 0.84
N GLU A 14 -21.08 5.95 -0.39
CA GLU A 14 -22.35 5.27 -0.68
C GLU A 14 -22.45 3.90 -0.02
N SER A 15 -21.32 3.26 0.30
CA SER A 15 -21.33 1.96 1.02
C SER A 15 -22.08 2.02 2.35
N LEU A 16 -22.21 3.25 2.93
CA LEU A 16 -22.97 3.49 4.17
C LEU A 16 -24.46 3.23 4.01
N LEU A 17 -25.01 3.45 2.83
CA LEU A 17 -26.42 3.33 2.52
C LEU A 17 -26.86 1.87 2.33
N TYR A 18 -25.90 0.95 2.16
CA TYR A 18 -26.20 -0.47 1.86
C TYR A 18 -25.97 -1.35 3.09
N LYS A 19 -26.94 -2.23 3.37
CA LYS A 19 -26.79 -3.28 4.38
C LYS A 19 -25.75 -4.32 3.94
N ALA A 20 -25.81 -4.75 2.69
CA ALA A 20 -24.89 -5.69 2.06
C ALA A 20 -23.67 -4.95 1.46
N LYS A 21 -22.80 -4.40 2.31
CA LYS A 21 -21.66 -3.57 1.89
C LYS A 21 -20.72 -4.27 0.91
N ARG A 22 -20.44 -5.57 1.16
CA ARG A 22 -19.55 -6.36 0.30
C ARG A 22 -20.11 -6.52 -1.12
N GLU A 23 -21.43 -6.70 -1.26
CA GLU A 23 -22.10 -6.78 -2.56
C GLU A 23 -22.02 -5.44 -3.31
N TYR A 24 -22.24 -4.33 -2.59
CA TYR A 24 -22.09 -3.00 -3.17
C TYR A 24 -20.66 -2.77 -3.68
N ILE A 25 -19.64 -3.05 -2.85
CA ILE A 25 -18.21 -2.88 -3.21
C ILE A 25 -17.85 -3.78 -4.40
N SER A 26 -18.35 -5.04 -4.41
CA SER A 26 -18.18 -5.95 -5.54
C SER A 26 -18.79 -5.39 -6.81
N GLY A 27 -19.98 -4.77 -6.73
CA GLY A 27 -20.62 -4.10 -7.87
C GLY A 27 -19.78 -2.91 -8.39
N VAL A 28 -19.22 -2.09 -7.50
CA VAL A 28 -18.31 -0.99 -7.88
C VAL A 28 -17.06 -1.55 -8.58
N TYR A 29 -16.41 -2.53 -7.97
CA TYR A 29 -15.25 -3.19 -8.58
C TYR A 29 -15.56 -3.75 -9.97
N GLN A 30 -16.71 -4.43 -10.15
CA GLN A 30 -17.11 -4.97 -11.45
C GLN A 30 -17.36 -3.87 -12.49
N LYS A 31 -17.95 -2.74 -12.11
CA LYS A 31 -18.12 -1.59 -13.02
C LYS A 31 -16.79 -1.04 -13.51
N VAL A 32 -15.84 -0.81 -12.58
CA VAL A 32 -14.50 -0.32 -12.93
C VAL A 32 -13.77 -1.34 -13.81
N LEU A 33 -13.78 -2.61 -13.43
CA LEU A 33 -13.10 -3.67 -14.17
C LEU A 33 -13.65 -3.83 -15.59
N LEU A 34 -14.96 -3.96 -15.73
CA LEU A 34 -15.60 -4.24 -17.03
C LEU A 34 -15.71 -2.99 -17.89
N GLY A 35 -16.09 -1.86 -17.31
CA GLY A 35 -16.29 -0.60 -18.03
C GLY A 35 -14.99 0.13 -18.32
N ASP A 36 -14.28 0.50 -17.25
CA ASP A 36 -13.15 1.44 -17.37
C ASP A 36 -11.84 0.75 -17.77
N ILE A 37 -11.65 -0.52 -17.43
CA ILE A 37 -10.43 -1.25 -17.79
C ILE A 37 -10.64 -2.07 -19.06
N ILE A 38 -11.58 -3.03 -19.06
CA ILE A 38 -11.72 -4.00 -20.15
C ILE A 38 -12.34 -3.38 -21.40
N THR A 39 -13.54 -2.82 -21.29
CA THR A 39 -14.27 -2.28 -22.44
C THR A 39 -13.58 -1.06 -23.03
N ARG A 40 -13.19 -0.11 -22.19
CA ARG A 40 -12.52 1.13 -22.62
C ARG A 40 -11.24 0.87 -23.39
N ASN A 41 -10.47 -0.16 -23.02
CA ASN A 41 -9.21 -0.51 -23.67
C ASN A 41 -9.34 -1.69 -24.65
N SER A 42 -10.55 -2.11 -24.99
CA SER A 42 -10.83 -3.18 -25.96
C SER A 42 -10.08 -4.49 -25.65
N ILE A 43 -9.97 -4.84 -24.37
CA ILE A 43 -9.24 -6.02 -23.91
C ILE A 43 -10.09 -7.28 -24.25
N ARG A 44 -9.51 -8.20 -25.03
CA ARG A 44 -10.18 -9.44 -25.43
C ARG A 44 -10.13 -10.54 -24.38
N ASN A 45 -9.06 -10.56 -23.55
CA ASN A 45 -8.86 -11.59 -22.54
C ASN A 45 -9.16 -11.00 -21.14
N ASP A 46 -10.44 -10.92 -20.80
CA ASP A 46 -10.91 -10.43 -19.51
C ASP A 46 -10.47 -11.32 -18.33
N TYR A 47 -10.36 -12.61 -18.57
CA TYR A 47 -9.87 -13.57 -17.57
C TYR A 47 -8.45 -13.25 -17.13
N ALA A 48 -7.57 -12.92 -18.09
CA ALA A 48 -6.18 -12.56 -17.79
C ALA A 48 -6.08 -11.31 -16.90
N VAL A 49 -6.90 -10.27 -17.15
CA VAL A 49 -6.96 -9.07 -16.31
C VAL A 49 -7.41 -9.40 -14.89
N LYS A 50 -8.48 -10.22 -14.75
CA LYS A 50 -9.01 -10.65 -13.44
C LYS A 50 -7.95 -11.38 -12.62
N ILE A 51 -7.21 -12.30 -13.25
CA ILE A 51 -6.15 -13.05 -12.57
C ILE A 51 -4.97 -12.13 -12.23
N LEU A 52 -4.59 -11.21 -13.13
CA LEU A 52 -3.53 -10.23 -12.86
C LEU A 52 -3.85 -9.37 -11.62
N ILE A 53 -5.05 -8.77 -11.58
CA ILE A 53 -5.49 -7.94 -10.44
C ILE A 53 -5.52 -8.76 -9.15
N LYS A 54 -6.00 -9.99 -9.20
CA LYS A 54 -5.96 -10.91 -8.05
C LYS A 54 -4.53 -11.16 -7.57
N LYS A 55 -3.58 -11.38 -8.49
CA LYS A 55 -2.16 -11.59 -8.13
C LYS A 55 -1.51 -10.34 -7.56
N ILE A 56 -1.88 -9.17 -8.04
CA ILE A 56 -1.46 -7.89 -7.45
C ILE A 56 -2.02 -7.77 -6.02
N ALA A 57 -3.29 -8.08 -5.79
CA ALA A 57 -3.89 -8.05 -4.45
C ALA A 57 -3.17 -8.99 -3.47
N GLU A 58 -2.80 -10.19 -3.91
CA GLU A 58 -2.03 -11.15 -3.11
C GLU A 58 -0.60 -10.66 -2.81
N SER A 59 -0.07 -9.69 -3.57
CA SER A 59 1.28 -9.12 -3.40
C SER A 59 1.30 -7.77 -2.67
N VAL A 60 0.18 -7.23 -2.25
CA VAL A 60 0.15 -6.03 -1.41
C VAL A 60 1.10 -6.22 -0.22
N ARG A 61 1.89 -5.20 0.14
CA ARG A 61 3.01 -5.21 1.10
C ARG A 61 4.35 -5.71 0.55
N SER A 62 4.40 -6.25 -0.66
CA SER A 62 5.63 -6.79 -1.22
C SER A 62 5.92 -6.19 -2.58
N GLU A 63 7.18 -5.91 -2.84
CA GLU A 63 7.62 -5.58 -4.18
C GLU A 63 7.39 -6.77 -5.13
N ILE A 64 6.92 -6.47 -6.34
CA ILE A 64 6.69 -7.50 -7.33
C ILE A 64 7.13 -7.05 -8.72
N SER A 65 8.04 -7.81 -9.34
CA SER A 65 8.48 -7.52 -10.70
C SER A 65 7.50 -8.03 -11.75
N TYR A 66 7.46 -7.35 -12.90
CA TYR A 66 6.69 -7.82 -14.06
C TYR A 66 7.07 -9.23 -14.49
N SER A 67 8.35 -9.61 -14.34
CA SER A 67 8.83 -10.99 -14.61
C SER A 67 8.22 -12.00 -13.65
N LYS A 68 8.11 -11.66 -12.37
CA LYS A 68 7.46 -12.52 -11.36
C LYS A 68 5.97 -12.63 -11.63
N LEU A 69 5.29 -11.52 -11.97
CA LEU A 69 3.88 -11.54 -12.38
C LEU A 69 3.67 -12.45 -13.59
N GLN A 70 4.50 -12.30 -14.64
CA GLN A 70 4.42 -13.14 -15.83
C GLN A 70 4.58 -14.63 -15.50
N LYS A 71 5.58 -14.98 -14.68
CA LYS A 71 5.80 -16.37 -14.25
C LYS A 71 4.60 -16.91 -13.48
N THR A 72 4.03 -16.12 -12.59
CA THR A 72 2.87 -16.52 -11.79
C THR A 72 1.63 -16.72 -12.66
N LEU A 73 1.39 -15.82 -13.64
CA LEU A 73 0.28 -15.95 -14.59
C LEU A 73 0.41 -17.22 -15.45
N ARG A 74 1.61 -17.53 -15.93
CA ARG A 74 1.87 -18.76 -16.69
C ARG A 74 1.58 -20.02 -15.87
N ALA A 75 1.84 -20.01 -14.57
CA ALA A 75 1.54 -21.15 -13.70
C ALA A 75 0.03 -21.46 -13.56
N VAL A 76 -0.83 -20.50 -13.92
CA VAL A 76 -2.29 -20.68 -13.98
C VAL A 76 -2.82 -20.63 -15.42
N ASN A 77 -1.97 -21.01 -16.38
CA ASN A 77 -2.29 -21.09 -17.81
C ASN A 77 -2.70 -19.74 -18.47
N VAL A 78 -2.25 -18.62 -17.91
CA VAL A 78 -2.41 -17.29 -18.50
C VAL A 78 -1.08 -16.83 -19.07
N SER A 79 -0.97 -16.81 -20.41
CA SER A 79 0.24 -16.37 -21.10
C SER A 79 0.08 -14.94 -21.60
N LEU A 80 0.83 -14.00 -20.99
CA LEU A 80 0.89 -12.61 -21.40
C LEU A 80 2.36 -12.19 -21.61
N ALA A 81 2.60 -11.29 -22.58
CA ALA A 81 3.86 -10.58 -22.69
C ALA A 81 4.03 -9.60 -21.52
N LYS A 82 5.26 -9.23 -21.18
CA LYS A 82 5.52 -8.27 -20.10
C LYS A 82 4.91 -6.89 -20.40
N ASP A 83 5.02 -6.45 -21.65
CA ASP A 83 4.45 -5.16 -22.08
C ASP A 83 2.93 -5.16 -21.95
N THR A 84 2.26 -6.28 -22.26
CA THR A 84 0.82 -6.43 -22.05
C THR A 84 0.45 -6.39 -20.55
N ILE A 85 1.28 -6.98 -19.69
CA ILE A 85 1.09 -6.89 -18.24
C ILE A 85 1.23 -5.45 -17.76
N ALA A 86 2.25 -4.74 -18.25
CA ALA A 86 2.47 -3.32 -17.96
C ALA A 86 1.29 -2.46 -18.42
N ASP A 87 0.77 -2.69 -19.64
CA ASP A 87 -0.41 -1.99 -20.15
C ASP A 87 -1.65 -2.23 -19.28
N TYR A 88 -1.91 -3.48 -18.89
CA TYR A 88 -3.07 -3.80 -18.03
C TYR A 88 -2.97 -3.18 -16.65
N ILE A 89 -1.76 -3.09 -16.08
CA ILE A 89 -1.51 -2.39 -14.83
C ILE A 89 -1.77 -0.90 -15.00
N ARG A 90 -1.21 -0.27 -16.06
CA ARG A 90 -1.45 1.13 -16.37
C ARG A 90 -2.96 1.44 -16.52
N TYR A 91 -3.72 0.60 -17.22
CA TYR A 91 -5.17 0.79 -17.34
C TYR A 91 -5.90 0.69 -15.99
N ALA A 92 -5.41 -0.15 -15.09
CA ALA A 92 -5.96 -0.24 -13.75
C ALA A 92 -5.61 0.99 -12.88
N GLU A 93 -4.42 1.59 -13.08
CA GLU A 93 -4.01 2.85 -12.46
C GLU A 93 -4.80 4.04 -13.03
N ASP A 94 -4.95 4.14 -14.35
CA ASP A 94 -5.75 5.16 -15.03
C ASP A 94 -7.24 5.11 -14.59
N ALA A 95 -7.74 3.93 -14.24
CA ALA A 95 -9.08 3.73 -13.68
C ALA A 95 -9.16 3.95 -12.15
N TYR A 96 -8.09 4.42 -11.52
CA TYR A 96 -7.99 4.61 -10.07
C TYR A 96 -8.33 3.34 -9.25
N LEU A 97 -8.11 2.15 -9.81
CA LEU A 97 -8.30 0.91 -9.08
C LEU A 97 -7.14 0.61 -8.15
N LEU A 98 -5.92 0.86 -8.61
CA LEU A 98 -4.69 0.68 -7.88
C LEU A 98 -3.67 1.78 -8.18
N PHE A 99 -2.61 1.84 -7.42
CA PHE A 99 -1.45 2.69 -7.63
C PHE A 99 -0.19 1.95 -7.16
N HIS A 100 0.99 2.45 -7.50
CA HIS A 100 2.23 1.86 -7.03
C HIS A 100 3.15 2.87 -6.36
N LEU A 101 4.01 2.38 -5.49
CA LEU A 101 5.11 3.11 -4.89
C LEU A 101 6.44 2.55 -5.40
N GLN A 102 7.40 3.44 -5.59
CA GLN A 102 8.76 3.11 -6.02
C GLN A 102 9.72 3.10 -4.83
N ASN A 103 10.83 2.39 -4.96
CA ASN A 103 11.89 2.43 -3.96
C ASN A 103 12.70 3.73 -4.08
N TYR A 104 12.75 4.52 -3.01
CA TYR A 104 13.47 5.79 -3.01
C TYR A 104 14.97 5.65 -3.28
N TYR A 105 15.60 4.57 -2.76
CA TYR A 105 17.03 4.31 -2.94
C TYR A 105 17.41 3.70 -4.30
N ALA A 106 16.44 3.23 -5.05
CA ALA A 106 16.70 2.55 -6.31
C ALA A 106 17.08 3.54 -7.43
N ASN A 107 17.89 3.07 -8.37
CA ASN A 107 18.09 3.77 -9.62
C ASN A 107 16.83 3.69 -10.51
N LEU A 108 16.77 4.45 -11.60
CA LEU A 108 15.57 4.54 -12.46
C LEU A 108 15.09 3.16 -12.95
N VAL A 109 16.01 2.28 -13.36
CA VAL A 109 15.67 0.94 -13.87
C VAL A 109 15.08 0.06 -12.77
N GLU A 110 15.64 0.13 -11.58
CA GLU A 110 15.14 -0.64 -10.43
C GLU A 110 13.79 -0.11 -9.93
N LYS A 111 13.58 1.21 -9.93
CA LYS A 111 12.30 1.85 -9.59
C LYS A 111 11.16 1.30 -10.44
N GLU A 112 11.37 1.23 -11.74
CA GLU A 112 10.37 0.70 -12.67
C GLU A 112 10.22 -0.83 -12.60
N SER A 113 11.26 -1.54 -12.15
CA SER A 113 11.26 -3.01 -12.17
C SER A 113 10.63 -3.66 -10.94
N TYR A 114 10.58 -2.97 -9.80
CA TYR A 114 10.17 -3.53 -8.51
C TYR A 114 9.18 -2.61 -7.75
N PRO A 115 8.00 -2.31 -8.33
CA PRO A 115 6.98 -1.53 -7.62
C PRO A 115 6.35 -2.33 -6.46
N LYS A 116 5.87 -1.61 -5.43
CA LYS A 116 4.88 -2.09 -4.46
C LYS A 116 3.52 -1.57 -4.88
N PHE A 117 2.53 -2.44 -5.08
CA PHE A 117 1.18 -2.05 -5.47
C PHE A 117 0.24 -1.97 -4.27
N TYR A 118 -0.63 -0.98 -4.32
CA TYR A 118 -1.71 -0.75 -3.36
C TYR A 118 -3.02 -0.47 -4.08
N PHE A 119 -4.15 -0.73 -3.45
CA PHE A 119 -5.47 -0.43 -3.99
C PHE A 119 -5.98 0.89 -3.44
N SER A 120 -6.70 1.64 -4.27
CA SER A 120 -7.21 2.97 -3.91
C SER A 120 -8.31 2.92 -2.83
N ASP A 121 -8.86 1.73 -2.54
CA ASP A 121 -9.85 1.52 -1.49
C ASP A 121 -9.72 0.15 -0.81
N ASN A 122 -9.77 0.14 0.51
CA ASN A 122 -9.65 -1.08 1.32
C ASN A 122 -10.80 -2.07 1.11
N GLY A 123 -11.98 -1.59 0.78
CA GLY A 123 -13.12 -2.46 0.47
C GLY A 123 -12.84 -3.35 -0.74
N ILE A 124 -12.11 -2.82 -1.73
CA ILE A 124 -11.69 -3.59 -2.90
C ILE A 124 -10.64 -4.64 -2.52
N VAL A 125 -9.64 -4.28 -1.70
CA VAL A 125 -8.67 -5.25 -1.16
C VAL A 125 -9.38 -6.40 -0.45
N SER A 126 -10.41 -6.09 0.34
CA SER A 126 -11.20 -7.07 1.10
C SER A 126 -11.98 -8.05 0.24
N LEU A 127 -12.23 -7.75 -1.04
CA LEU A 127 -12.85 -8.69 -1.97
C LEU A 127 -11.92 -9.87 -2.29
N PHE A 128 -10.60 -9.62 -2.29
CA PHE A 128 -9.56 -10.61 -2.64
C PHE A 128 -8.95 -11.30 -1.43
N LEU A 129 -8.80 -10.55 -0.32
CA LEU A 129 -8.06 -10.96 0.86
C LEU A 129 -8.98 -10.88 2.09
N ASP A 130 -9.69 -11.98 2.35
CA ASP A 130 -10.54 -12.03 3.53
C ASP A 130 -9.70 -12.06 4.82
N ARG A 131 -10.05 -11.18 5.78
CA ARG A 131 -9.47 -11.09 7.13
C ARG A 131 -7.94 -11.00 7.20
N LYS A 132 -7.32 -10.31 6.27
CA LYS A 132 -5.89 -9.96 6.35
C LYS A 132 -5.72 -8.52 6.87
N GLU A 133 -6.00 -8.32 8.15
CA GLU A 133 -6.04 -7.01 8.80
C GLU A 133 -4.73 -6.24 8.65
N SER A 134 -3.58 -6.91 8.71
CA SER A 134 -2.28 -6.26 8.50
C SER A 134 -2.10 -5.73 7.07
N VAL A 135 -2.64 -6.43 6.06
CA VAL A 135 -2.62 -5.94 4.66
C VAL A 135 -3.56 -4.75 4.50
N GLN A 136 -4.74 -4.83 5.10
CA GLN A 136 -5.72 -3.74 5.06
C GLN A 136 -5.20 -2.49 5.77
N LEU A 137 -4.50 -2.63 6.92
CA LEU A 137 -3.90 -1.52 7.65
C LEU A 137 -2.83 -0.84 6.80
N GLU A 138 -1.90 -1.59 6.23
CA GLU A 138 -0.84 -1.03 5.39
C GLU A 138 -1.41 -0.35 4.14
N ASN A 139 -2.40 -0.97 3.47
CA ASN A 139 -3.06 -0.36 2.32
C ASN A 139 -3.77 0.95 2.69
N MET A 140 -4.40 1.03 3.87
CA MET A 140 -5.07 2.25 4.34
C MET A 140 -4.06 3.37 4.64
N VAL A 141 -2.91 3.03 5.21
CA VAL A 141 -1.80 3.98 5.42
C VAL A 141 -1.25 4.47 4.08
N ALA A 142 -1.05 3.57 3.09
CA ALA A 142 -0.61 3.94 1.75
C ALA A 142 -1.57 4.93 1.09
N VAL A 143 -2.87 4.67 1.12
CA VAL A 143 -3.91 5.56 0.56
C VAL A 143 -3.89 6.92 1.25
N ALA A 144 -3.79 6.95 2.58
CA ALA A 144 -3.78 8.20 3.34
C ALA A 144 -2.55 9.05 3.04
N LEU A 145 -1.36 8.44 3.04
CA LEU A 145 -0.11 9.13 2.72
C LEU A 145 -0.10 9.67 1.28
N THR A 146 -0.51 8.86 0.30
CA THR A 146 -0.53 9.28 -1.11
C THR A 146 -1.52 10.42 -1.37
N ARG A 147 -2.61 10.48 -0.60
CA ARG A 147 -3.55 11.63 -0.64
C ARG A 147 -2.96 12.89 -0.02
N ALA A 148 -2.24 12.76 1.10
CA ALA A 148 -1.64 13.89 1.80
C ALA A 148 -0.39 14.43 1.09
N TYR A 149 0.39 13.56 0.44
CA TYR A 149 1.65 13.88 -0.23
C TYR A 149 1.67 13.28 -1.64
N PRO A 150 0.92 13.84 -2.59
CA PRO A 150 0.90 13.36 -3.97
C PRO A 150 2.32 13.34 -4.55
N ASP A 151 2.69 12.26 -5.23
CA ASP A 151 3.98 12.04 -5.92
C ASP A 151 5.24 12.08 -5.01
N ASP A 152 5.07 12.14 -3.69
CA ASP A 152 6.19 12.20 -2.73
C ASP A 152 6.19 11.04 -1.72
N VAL A 153 5.50 9.96 -2.02
CA VAL A 153 5.48 8.75 -1.17
C VAL A 153 6.24 7.63 -1.84
N TYR A 154 7.21 7.08 -1.12
CA TYR A 154 8.08 5.98 -1.57
C TYR A 154 8.13 4.89 -0.51
N TYR A 155 8.66 3.72 -0.85
CA TYR A 155 9.18 2.78 0.14
C TYR A 155 10.72 2.85 0.15
N LEU A 156 11.35 2.37 1.23
CA LEU A 156 12.81 2.26 1.29
C LEU A 156 13.20 0.80 1.44
N LYS A 157 13.99 0.30 0.51
CA LYS A 157 14.59 -1.02 0.63
C LYS A 157 16.02 -1.04 0.13
N SER A 158 16.92 -1.56 0.96
CA SER A 158 18.34 -1.66 0.64
C SER A 158 18.92 -2.96 1.18
N ALA A 159 19.33 -3.85 0.30
CA ALA A 159 20.02 -5.08 0.68
C ALA A 159 21.37 -4.79 1.36
N LYS A 160 22.02 -3.67 1.02
CA LYS A 160 23.33 -3.30 1.57
C LYS A 160 23.27 -2.90 3.05
N THR A 161 22.22 -2.16 3.44
CA THR A 161 22.06 -1.65 4.81
C THR A 161 21.05 -2.46 5.63
N GLY A 162 20.30 -3.34 4.98
CA GLY A 162 19.22 -4.11 5.60
C GLY A 162 18.04 -3.23 6.03
N ILE A 163 17.90 -2.02 5.44
CA ILE A 163 16.74 -1.14 5.64
C ILE A 163 15.56 -1.67 4.84
N ASP A 164 14.40 -1.77 5.48
CA ASP A 164 13.12 -2.12 4.84
C ASP A 164 12.01 -1.31 5.52
N ILE A 165 11.60 -0.18 4.92
CA ILE A 165 10.60 0.75 5.43
C ILE A 165 9.42 0.79 4.46
N ASP A 166 8.21 0.66 5.01
CA ASP A 166 6.99 0.60 4.20
C ASP A 166 6.72 1.90 3.46
N PHE A 167 6.87 3.05 4.14
CA PHE A 167 6.61 4.36 3.55
C PHE A 167 7.64 5.40 3.99
N TYR A 168 8.04 6.22 3.03
CA TYR A 168 8.93 7.35 3.25
C TYR A 168 8.43 8.56 2.46
N VAL A 169 8.36 9.71 3.12
CA VAL A 169 7.99 11.00 2.52
C VAL A 169 9.20 11.93 2.63
N PRO A 170 10.01 12.05 1.56
CA PRO A 170 11.27 12.79 1.57
C PRO A 170 11.13 14.26 1.95
N SER A 171 10.13 14.97 1.42
CA SER A 171 9.93 16.41 1.63
C SER A 171 9.84 16.81 3.09
N ILE A 172 9.36 15.92 3.95
CA ILE A 172 9.18 16.16 5.39
C ILE A 172 10.00 15.21 6.27
N GLY A 173 10.81 14.33 5.66
CA GLY A 173 11.63 13.37 6.39
C GLY A 173 10.82 12.38 7.25
N LEU A 174 9.61 11.99 6.82
CA LEU A 174 8.74 11.09 7.55
C LEU A 174 8.96 9.64 7.09
N ALA A 175 9.29 8.76 8.02
CA ALA A 175 9.38 7.32 7.79
C ALA A 175 8.31 6.58 8.60
N VAL A 176 7.54 5.73 7.94
CA VAL A 176 6.40 5.04 8.53
C VAL A 176 6.49 3.54 8.29
N GLN A 177 6.33 2.76 9.35
CA GLN A 177 6.04 1.32 9.30
C GLN A 177 4.56 1.08 9.61
N ALA A 178 3.97 0.05 9.02
CA ALA A 178 2.58 -0.31 9.24
C ALA A 178 2.49 -1.73 9.82
N ALA A 179 2.23 -1.83 11.11
CA ALA A 179 2.12 -3.09 11.83
C ALA A 179 0.79 -3.19 12.56
N TYR A 180 0.02 -4.26 12.34
CA TYR A 180 -1.26 -4.43 13.03
C TYR A 180 -1.10 -4.45 14.56
N SER A 181 -0.01 -5.08 15.04
CA SER A 181 0.44 -5.07 16.43
C SER A 181 1.95 -5.05 16.49
N ILE A 182 2.51 -4.39 17.51
CA ILE A 182 3.94 -4.37 17.84
C ILE A 182 4.27 -5.27 19.04
N ALA A 183 3.49 -6.30 19.29
CA ALA A 183 3.80 -7.30 20.30
C ALA A 183 4.81 -8.35 19.77
N GLY A 184 5.70 -8.82 20.67
CA GLY A 184 6.66 -9.89 20.36
C GLY A 184 7.64 -9.56 19.23
N ASP A 185 7.88 -10.52 18.33
CA ASP A 185 8.88 -10.43 17.23
C ASP A 185 8.60 -9.28 16.26
N ALA A 186 7.34 -8.84 16.13
CA ALA A 186 6.98 -7.70 15.30
C ALA A 186 7.66 -6.41 15.77
N ARG A 187 7.78 -6.23 17.11
CA ARG A 187 8.45 -5.06 17.69
C ARG A 187 9.91 -4.98 17.26
N GLU A 188 10.66 -6.07 17.43
CA GLU A 188 12.09 -6.09 17.06
C GLU A 188 12.30 -5.76 15.58
N ARG A 189 11.44 -6.27 14.72
CA ARG A 189 11.52 -6.05 13.28
C ARG A 189 11.24 -4.60 12.91
N GLU A 190 10.10 -4.04 13.34
CA GLU A 190 9.67 -2.70 12.94
C GLU A 190 10.55 -1.61 13.58
N VAL A 191 10.82 -1.72 14.87
CA VAL A 191 11.75 -0.82 15.58
C VAL A 191 13.16 -0.94 15.00
N GLY A 192 13.63 -2.16 14.77
CA GLY A 192 14.96 -2.41 14.20
C GLY A 192 15.15 -1.78 12.81
N ASN A 193 14.14 -1.82 11.95
CA ASN A 193 14.19 -1.19 10.63
C ASN A 193 14.27 0.34 10.73
N LEU A 194 13.46 0.97 11.56
CA LEU A 194 13.49 2.42 11.77
C LEU A 194 14.80 2.88 12.43
N LYS A 195 15.34 2.12 13.38
CA LYS A 195 16.68 2.38 13.98
C LYS A 195 17.78 2.32 12.92
N LYS A 196 17.78 1.29 12.06
CA LYS A 196 18.76 1.20 10.96
C LYS A 196 18.66 2.42 10.03
N LEU A 197 17.45 2.88 9.73
CA LEU A 197 17.26 4.08 8.93
C LEU A 197 17.86 5.31 9.63
N ALA A 198 17.54 5.55 10.90
CA ALA A 198 18.08 6.68 11.68
C ALA A 198 19.60 6.70 11.74
N GLN A 199 20.22 5.53 11.87
CA GLN A 199 21.68 5.39 11.95
C GLN A 199 22.40 5.56 10.60
N ASN A 200 21.73 5.27 9.49
CA ASN A 200 22.32 5.26 8.14
C ASN A 200 21.93 6.47 7.28
N SER A 201 20.92 7.25 7.66
CA SER A 201 20.47 8.42 6.90
C SER A 201 20.29 9.65 7.76
N GLN A 202 20.79 10.80 7.25
CA GLN A 202 20.59 12.11 7.89
C GLN A 202 19.20 12.72 7.58
N GLY A 203 18.33 12.03 6.84
CA GLY A 203 17.12 12.62 6.29
C GLY A 203 15.81 12.28 7.01
N ALA A 204 15.78 11.27 7.87
CA ALA A 204 14.53 10.90 8.58
C ALA A 204 14.42 11.70 9.89
N ALA A 205 13.53 12.69 9.91
CA ALA A 205 13.28 13.53 11.08
C ALA A 205 12.21 12.95 12.02
N ARG A 206 11.30 12.09 11.48
CA ARG A 206 10.22 11.46 12.23
C ARG A 206 10.09 9.98 11.88
N LEU A 207 10.01 9.16 12.91
CA LEU A 207 9.94 7.71 12.82
C LEU A 207 8.65 7.23 13.49
N ILE A 208 7.74 6.66 12.70
CA ILE A 208 6.41 6.28 13.16
C ILE A 208 6.16 4.79 12.85
N ILE A 209 5.53 4.09 13.79
CA ILE A 209 4.89 2.81 13.56
C ILE A 209 3.37 3.02 13.68
N VAL A 210 2.64 2.89 12.57
CA VAL A 210 1.18 2.92 12.62
C VAL A 210 0.68 1.54 13.03
N THR A 211 -0.02 1.50 14.15
CA THR A 211 -0.59 0.27 14.71
C THR A 211 -2.11 0.25 14.58
N TYR A 212 -2.75 -0.86 14.89
CA TYR A 212 -4.21 -0.89 14.92
C TYR A 212 -4.78 -0.07 16.10
N GLU A 213 -4.29 -0.31 17.34
CA GLU A 213 -4.78 0.36 18.56
C GLU A 213 -3.67 0.72 19.57
N GLU A 214 -2.43 0.22 19.37
CA GLU A 214 -1.36 0.42 20.33
C GLU A 214 -0.75 1.82 20.19
N GLU A 215 -0.46 2.45 21.35
CA GLU A 215 0.13 3.79 21.42
C GLU A 215 1.25 3.80 22.45
N GLU A 216 2.47 4.09 22.03
CA GLU A 216 3.61 4.25 22.93
C GLU A 216 4.72 5.09 22.29
N THR A 217 5.59 5.64 23.10
CA THR A 217 6.86 6.24 22.66
C THR A 217 8.00 5.30 23.00
N ILE A 218 8.71 4.84 21.99
CA ILE A 218 9.84 3.92 22.10
C ILE A 218 11.11 4.73 22.01
N ILE A 219 11.98 4.64 23.03
CA ILE A 219 13.30 5.30 23.05
C ILE A 219 14.35 4.22 23.20
N GLU A 220 15.09 3.95 22.14
CA GLU A 220 16.14 2.94 22.09
C GLU A 220 17.37 3.47 21.33
N ASP A 221 18.56 3.31 21.93
CA ASP A 221 19.85 3.71 21.35
C ASP A 221 19.89 5.19 20.88
N GLY A 222 19.20 6.07 21.61
CA GLY A 222 19.08 7.49 21.28
C GLY A 222 18.11 7.81 20.13
N VAL A 223 17.40 6.81 19.60
CA VAL A 223 16.38 6.96 18.56
C VAL A 223 14.99 6.98 19.22
N THR A 224 14.18 7.98 18.87
CA THR A 224 12.78 8.07 19.31
C THR A 224 11.86 7.63 18.18
N ILE A 225 10.97 6.69 18.48
CA ILE A 225 9.97 6.14 17.54
C ILE A 225 8.60 6.29 18.21
N GLU A 226 7.64 6.82 17.48
CA GLU A 226 6.25 6.93 17.96
C GLU A 226 5.42 5.79 17.39
N ALA A 227 4.85 4.93 18.25
CA ALA A 227 3.78 4.02 17.86
C ALA A 227 2.44 4.75 18.00
N VAL A 228 1.68 4.85 16.90
CA VAL A 228 0.47 5.66 16.81
C VAL A 228 -0.69 4.81 16.28
N PRO A 229 -1.85 4.76 16.98
CA PRO A 229 -3.03 4.07 16.48
C PRO A 229 -3.47 4.62 15.11
N LEU A 230 -3.93 3.74 14.22
CA LEU A 230 -4.36 4.09 12.87
C LEU A 230 -5.32 5.27 12.83
N TYR A 231 -6.37 5.26 13.67
CA TYR A 231 -7.35 6.34 13.70
C TYR A 231 -6.72 7.70 14.04
N LYS A 232 -5.76 7.70 14.97
CA LYS A 232 -5.06 8.90 15.41
C LYS A 232 -4.10 9.39 14.33
N PHE A 233 -3.35 8.47 13.71
CA PHE A 233 -2.48 8.78 12.58
C PHE A 233 -3.24 9.44 11.44
N LEU A 234 -4.41 8.92 11.04
CA LEU A 234 -5.23 9.49 9.97
C LEU A 234 -5.72 10.90 10.30
N LEU A 235 -6.21 11.12 11.53
CA LEU A 235 -6.64 12.45 11.99
C LEU A 235 -5.49 13.45 12.05
N GLU A 236 -4.34 13.03 12.53
CA GLU A 236 -3.15 13.87 12.63
C GLU A 236 -2.60 14.23 11.24
N LEU A 237 -2.68 13.29 10.30
CA LEU A 237 -2.29 13.50 8.90
C LEU A 237 -3.22 14.53 8.22
N GLU A 238 -4.53 14.39 8.38
CA GLU A 238 -5.52 15.35 7.86
C GLU A 238 -5.34 16.76 8.44
N ASN A 239 -4.94 16.86 9.70
CA ASN A 239 -4.68 18.13 10.38
C ASN A 239 -3.27 18.71 10.10
N GLY A 240 -2.48 18.09 9.23
CA GLY A 240 -1.15 18.56 8.86
C GLY A 240 -0.08 18.47 9.95
N LYS A 241 -0.29 17.64 10.99
CA LYS A 241 0.67 17.48 12.10
C LYS A 241 2.07 17.07 11.64
N TYR A 242 2.15 16.28 10.57
CA TYR A 242 3.42 15.78 10.05
C TYR A 242 4.08 16.72 9.03
N GLY A 243 3.43 17.81 8.66
CA GLY A 243 3.81 18.75 7.63
C GLY A 243 2.83 18.76 6.47
N THR A 244 2.85 19.78 5.65
CA THR A 244 2.03 19.90 4.43
C THR A 244 2.92 19.70 3.20
N ALA A 245 2.39 19.07 2.14
CA ALA A 245 3.02 19.14 0.82
C ALA A 245 3.02 20.61 0.36
N TYR A 246 4.15 21.07 -0.16
CA TYR A 246 4.28 22.42 -0.75
C TYR A 246 3.71 22.46 -2.15
#